data_bb5b62ba100df59f15c536cb815f4a1e
#
_entry.id   bb5b62ba100df59f15c536cb815f4a1e
#
_cell.length_a   1.000
_cell.length_b   1.000
_cell.length_c   1.000
_cell.angle_alpha   90.00
_cell.angle_beta   90.00
_cell.angle_gamma   90.00
#
_symmetry.space_group_name_H-M   'P 1'
#
loop_
_entity.id
_entity.type
_entity.pdbx_description
1 polymer ?
#
loop_
_entity_poly.entity_id
_entity_poly.type
_entity_poly.pdbx_seq_one_letter_code
_entity_poly.pdbx_strand_id
1 'polypeptide(L)'
;KNFYQRNEISMSFVVKKQFADEAAEALAVIHAKDDSDVDSIHEDLRHQILDCKDVHKVDSSTDSMDFFNHMPRWLGKFLVWILTRLDIHGWIPASIIETDPYYTTCVISNLGSIKLNCGYHHLTNWGTCSVFCIIGEKSKRPVYHEDGTIEMREMLDLGLTIDERLADGYYYSKTIRLLKTLLENPELLETPANQE
;
A
#
# COMPACT_ATOMS: atom_id res chain seq x y z
N LYS A 1 -12.24 -13.58 12.88
CA LYS A 1 -11.00 -13.60 12.08
C LYS A 1 -9.87 -14.14 12.95
N ASN A 2 -8.97 -14.91 12.35
CA ASN A 2 -7.77 -15.41 13.01
C ASN A 2 -6.64 -14.39 12.86
N PHE A 3 -5.66 -14.42 13.76
CA PHE A 3 -4.41 -13.71 13.59
C PHE A 3 -3.48 -14.56 12.72
N TYR A 4 -2.79 -13.91 11.78
CA TYR A 4 -1.81 -14.54 10.92
C TYR A 4 -0.46 -13.88 11.15
N GLN A 5 0.57 -14.68 11.35
CA GLN A 5 1.94 -14.20 11.28
C GLN A 5 2.36 -14.20 9.82
N ARG A 6 2.86 -13.06 9.35
CA ARG A 6 3.36 -12.94 7.98
C ARG A 6 4.73 -13.58 7.87
N ASN A 7 4.96 -14.26 6.76
CA ASN A 7 6.27 -14.84 6.44
C ASN A 7 7.18 -13.85 5.73
N GLU A 8 6.60 -12.77 5.21
CA GLU A 8 7.30 -11.73 4.45
C GLU A 8 6.63 -10.37 4.63
N ILE A 9 7.35 -9.31 4.34
CA ILE A 9 6.82 -7.95 4.27
C ILE A 9 6.60 -7.63 2.80
N SER A 10 5.35 -7.35 2.43
CA SER A 10 4.98 -6.97 1.07
C SER A 10 4.20 -5.66 1.06
N MET A 11 4.41 -4.85 0.02
CA MET A 11 3.72 -3.58 -0.15
C MET A 11 3.14 -3.51 -1.55
N SER A 12 1.89 -3.05 -1.66
CA SER A 12 1.25 -2.79 -2.94
C SER A 12 1.10 -1.29 -3.17
N PHE A 13 1.35 -0.88 -4.40
CA PHE A 13 1.25 0.51 -4.84
C PHE A 13 0.19 0.63 -5.92
N VAL A 14 -0.70 1.60 -5.75
CA VAL A 14 -1.69 1.93 -6.78
C VAL A 14 -1.02 2.75 -7.87
N VAL A 15 -1.01 2.22 -9.09
CA VAL A 15 -0.41 2.85 -10.27
C VAL A 15 -1.48 3.10 -11.31
N LYS A 16 -1.69 4.35 -11.71
CA LYS A 16 -2.56 4.68 -12.84
C LYS A 16 -1.79 4.46 -14.14
N LYS A 17 -2.30 3.60 -15.03
CA LYS A 17 -1.64 3.27 -16.30
C LYS A 17 -1.50 4.50 -17.19
N GLN A 18 -2.54 5.34 -17.24
CA GLN A 18 -2.56 6.61 -17.95
C GLN A 18 -3.36 7.64 -17.14
N PHE A 19 -3.00 8.91 -17.24
CA PHE A 19 -3.76 10.00 -16.63
C PHE A 19 -4.97 10.39 -17.52
N ALA A 20 -5.95 9.49 -17.61
CA ALA A 20 -7.21 9.67 -18.30
C ALA A 20 -8.34 9.11 -17.45
N ASP A 21 -9.57 9.64 -17.62
CA ASP A 21 -10.71 9.26 -16.77
C ASP A 21 -11.08 7.78 -16.87
N GLU A 22 -10.97 7.20 -18.06
CA GLU A 22 -11.28 5.79 -18.34
C GLU A 22 -10.08 4.85 -18.18
N ALA A 23 -8.89 5.37 -17.80
CA ALA A 23 -7.71 4.55 -17.70
C ALA A 23 -7.76 3.63 -16.48
N ALA A 24 -7.44 2.36 -16.72
CA ALA A 24 -7.36 1.35 -15.66
C ALA A 24 -6.26 1.69 -14.66
N GLU A 25 -6.48 1.30 -13.42
CA GLU A 25 -5.47 1.26 -12.38
C GLU A 25 -4.82 -0.12 -12.35
N ALA A 26 -3.53 -0.16 -12.12
CA ALA A 26 -2.77 -1.37 -11.89
C ALA A 26 -2.17 -1.34 -10.49
N LEU A 27 -1.73 -2.49 -10.04
CA LEU A 27 -1.13 -2.64 -8.72
C LEU A 27 0.28 -3.20 -8.90
N ALA A 28 1.27 -2.40 -8.48
CA ALA A 28 2.64 -2.85 -8.34
C ALA A 28 2.79 -3.48 -6.94
N VAL A 29 3.31 -4.69 -6.86
CA VAL A 29 3.56 -5.36 -5.59
C VAL A 29 5.06 -5.60 -5.46
N ILE A 30 5.63 -5.17 -4.34
CA ILE A 30 7.02 -5.44 -3.98
C ILE A 30 7.08 -6.28 -2.72
N HIS A 31 8.13 -7.09 -2.62
CA HIS A 31 8.42 -7.96 -1.47
C HIS A 31 9.75 -7.52 -0.86
N ALA A 32 9.70 -7.00 0.36
CA ALA A 32 10.92 -6.65 1.09
C ALA A 32 11.56 -7.92 1.66
N LYS A 33 12.87 -8.05 1.48
CA LYS A 33 13.69 -9.10 2.04
C LYS A 33 14.48 -8.57 3.23
N ASP A 34 15.01 -9.45 4.05
CA ASP A 34 15.80 -9.07 5.24
C ASP A 34 17.07 -8.29 4.89
N ASP A 35 17.58 -8.48 3.67
CA ASP A 35 18.77 -7.80 3.14
C ASP A 35 18.44 -6.58 2.24
N SER A 36 17.18 -6.22 2.11
CA SER A 36 16.76 -5.07 1.31
C SER A 36 17.18 -3.76 1.97
N ASP A 37 17.69 -2.85 1.15
CA ASP A 37 17.93 -1.46 1.45
C ASP A 37 17.01 -0.54 0.61
N VAL A 38 17.11 0.75 0.81
CA VAL A 38 16.26 1.72 0.11
C VAL A 38 16.47 1.69 -1.40
N ASP A 39 17.69 1.43 -1.86
CA ASP A 39 18.02 1.43 -3.29
C ASP A 39 17.45 0.19 -3.99
N SER A 40 17.57 -0.99 -3.38
CA SER A 40 16.99 -2.23 -3.91
C SER A 40 15.46 -2.17 -3.98
N ILE A 41 14.82 -1.62 -2.96
CA ILE A 41 13.36 -1.40 -2.94
C ILE A 41 12.95 -0.38 -4.02
N HIS A 42 13.74 0.69 -4.21
CA HIS A 42 13.49 1.67 -5.24
C HIS A 42 13.56 1.08 -6.66
N GLU A 43 14.58 0.28 -6.95
CA GLU A 43 14.74 -0.37 -8.26
C GLU A 43 13.62 -1.39 -8.52
N ASP A 44 13.26 -2.21 -7.54
CA ASP A 44 12.15 -3.15 -7.64
C ASP A 44 10.82 -2.43 -7.92
N LEU A 45 10.55 -1.36 -7.17
CA LEU A 45 9.34 -0.55 -7.37
C LEU A 45 9.31 0.10 -8.73
N ARG A 46 10.43 0.68 -9.17
CA ARG A 46 10.56 1.30 -10.48
C ARG A 46 10.30 0.29 -11.61
N HIS A 47 10.86 -0.90 -11.50
CA HIS A 47 10.65 -1.97 -12.48
C HIS A 47 9.17 -2.37 -12.54
N GLN A 48 8.54 -2.59 -11.39
CA GLN A 48 7.12 -2.93 -11.30
C GLN A 48 6.20 -1.83 -11.87
N ILE A 49 6.51 -0.55 -11.59
CA ILE A 49 5.74 0.58 -12.14
C ILE A 49 5.86 0.64 -13.67
N LEU A 50 7.04 0.41 -14.21
CA LEU A 50 7.24 0.39 -15.67
C LEU A 50 6.48 -0.77 -16.31
N ASP A 51 6.50 -1.94 -15.70
CA ASP A 51 5.74 -3.10 -16.13
C ASP A 51 4.22 -2.86 -16.08
N CYS A 52 3.73 -2.22 -15.04
CA CYS A 52 2.31 -1.85 -14.91
C CYS A 52 1.88 -0.82 -15.97
N LYS A 53 2.77 0.07 -16.41
CA LYS A 53 2.49 1.08 -17.43
C LYS A 53 2.52 0.53 -18.85
N ASP A 54 3.02 -0.69 -19.05
CA ASP A 54 2.97 -1.32 -20.37
C ASP A 54 1.52 -1.67 -20.74
N VAL A 55 0.98 -0.90 -21.68
CA VAL A 55 -0.43 -1.00 -22.13
C VAL A 55 -0.73 -2.36 -22.78
N HIS A 56 0.31 -3.07 -23.24
CA HIS A 56 0.18 -4.39 -23.88
C HIS A 56 0.09 -5.54 -22.88
N LYS A 57 0.44 -5.32 -21.61
CA LYS A 57 0.27 -6.31 -20.55
C LYS A 57 -1.14 -6.19 -19.96
N VAL A 58 -1.93 -7.24 -20.14
CA VAL A 58 -3.24 -7.37 -19.48
C VAL A 58 -2.98 -7.71 -18.01
N ASP A 59 -3.59 -6.94 -17.13
CA ASP A 59 -3.44 -7.12 -15.69
C ASP A 59 -4.38 -8.23 -15.22
N SER A 60 -3.87 -9.22 -14.52
CA SER A 60 -4.66 -10.36 -14.03
C SER A 60 -5.83 -9.95 -13.13
N SER A 61 -5.72 -8.81 -12.45
CA SER A 61 -6.80 -8.24 -11.64
C SER A 61 -7.92 -7.67 -12.52
N THR A 62 -7.59 -7.04 -13.65
CA THR A 62 -8.58 -6.51 -14.61
C THR A 62 -9.33 -7.65 -15.29
N ASP A 63 -8.64 -8.71 -15.73
CA ASP A 63 -9.26 -9.89 -16.33
C ASP A 63 -10.23 -10.59 -15.37
N SER A 64 -9.87 -10.67 -14.10
CA SER A 64 -10.73 -11.25 -13.07
C SER A 64 -12.01 -10.42 -12.88
N MET A 65 -11.90 -9.10 -12.88
CA MET A 65 -13.05 -8.19 -12.79
C MET A 65 -13.97 -8.31 -14.00
N ASP A 66 -13.42 -8.38 -15.21
CA ASP A 66 -14.21 -8.54 -16.44
C ASP A 66 -14.95 -9.88 -16.47
N PHE A 67 -14.34 -10.95 -16.01
CA PHE A 67 -15.01 -12.23 -15.84
C PHE A 67 -16.23 -12.13 -14.91
N PHE A 68 -16.09 -11.43 -13.76
CA PHE A 68 -17.21 -11.21 -12.84
C PHE A 68 -18.32 -10.34 -13.44
N ASN A 69 -17.99 -9.35 -14.27
CA ASN A 69 -18.97 -8.46 -14.90
C ASN A 69 -19.88 -9.18 -15.91
N HIS A 70 -19.37 -10.22 -16.58
CA HIS A 70 -20.14 -11.00 -17.55
C HIS A 70 -20.98 -12.11 -16.92
N MET A 71 -20.87 -12.32 -15.61
CA MET A 71 -21.53 -13.39 -14.89
C MET A 71 -22.93 -12.99 -14.41
N PRO A 72 -23.92 -13.89 -14.40
CA PRO A 72 -25.22 -13.65 -13.76
C PRO A 72 -25.05 -13.26 -12.29
N ARG A 73 -25.75 -12.22 -11.84
CA ARG A 73 -25.61 -11.66 -10.47
C ARG A 73 -25.75 -12.68 -9.35
N TRP A 74 -26.63 -13.69 -9.52
CA TRP A 74 -26.80 -14.71 -8.48
C TRP A 74 -25.57 -15.60 -8.35
N LEU A 75 -24.94 -15.93 -9.47
CA LEU A 75 -23.72 -16.75 -9.49
C LEU A 75 -22.53 -15.94 -8.93
N GLY A 76 -22.39 -14.65 -9.32
CA GLY A 76 -21.39 -13.77 -8.74
C GLY A 76 -21.52 -13.64 -7.22
N LYS A 77 -22.75 -13.45 -6.70
CA LYS A 77 -22.98 -13.42 -5.25
C LYS A 77 -22.61 -14.73 -4.56
N PHE A 78 -22.89 -15.86 -5.19
CA PHE A 78 -22.56 -17.18 -4.64
C PHE A 78 -21.04 -17.40 -4.60
N LEU A 79 -20.32 -17.02 -5.66
CA LEU A 79 -18.85 -17.11 -5.69
C LEU A 79 -18.19 -16.17 -4.66
N VAL A 80 -18.63 -14.91 -4.57
CA VAL A 80 -18.15 -13.98 -3.54
C VAL A 80 -18.42 -14.53 -2.14
N TRP A 81 -19.57 -15.15 -1.92
CA TRP A 81 -19.89 -15.80 -0.64
C TRP A 81 -18.92 -16.95 -0.33
N ILE A 82 -18.61 -17.81 -1.32
CA ILE A 82 -17.62 -18.90 -1.16
C ILE A 82 -16.24 -18.30 -0.84
N LEU A 83 -15.78 -17.35 -1.65
CA LEU A 83 -14.47 -16.71 -1.46
C LEU A 83 -14.36 -16.06 -0.07
N THR A 84 -15.41 -15.35 0.36
CA THR A 84 -15.44 -14.75 1.70
C THR A 84 -15.36 -15.81 2.80
N ARG A 85 -15.99 -16.98 2.61
CA ARG A 85 -15.88 -18.09 3.56
C ARG A 85 -14.47 -18.68 3.58
N LEU A 86 -13.85 -18.86 2.43
CA LEU A 86 -12.47 -19.33 2.32
C LEU A 86 -11.51 -18.33 2.97
N ASP A 87 -11.69 -17.01 2.74
CA ASP A 87 -10.88 -15.95 3.37
C ASP A 87 -10.97 -15.98 4.90
N ILE A 88 -12.19 -16.09 5.45
CA ILE A 88 -12.39 -16.15 6.91
C ILE A 88 -11.66 -17.35 7.53
N HIS A 89 -11.57 -18.46 6.83
CA HIS A 89 -10.91 -19.68 7.30
C HIS A 89 -9.42 -19.75 6.92
N GLY A 90 -8.91 -18.81 6.11
CA GLY A 90 -7.53 -18.83 5.63
C GLY A 90 -7.25 -19.91 4.58
N TRP A 91 -8.27 -20.26 3.78
CA TRP A 91 -8.20 -21.32 2.77
C TRP A 91 -8.17 -20.77 1.34
N ILE A 92 -7.89 -19.48 1.19
CA ILE A 92 -7.75 -18.87 -0.14
C ILE A 92 -6.54 -19.49 -0.86
N PRO A 93 -6.69 -19.88 -2.13
CA PRO A 93 -5.57 -20.37 -2.93
C PRO A 93 -4.44 -19.35 -3.06
N ALA A 94 -3.18 -19.83 -3.05
CA ALA A 94 -1.99 -18.99 -3.17
C ALA A 94 -2.01 -18.10 -4.44
N SER A 95 -2.54 -18.62 -5.55
CA SER A 95 -2.67 -17.88 -6.80
C SER A 95 -3.56 -16.63 -6.71
N ILE A 96 -4.54 -16.61 -5.80
CA ILE A 96 -5.34 -15.42 -5.52
C ILE A 96 -4.59 -14.49 -4.59
N ILE A 97 -3.95 -15.03 -3.54
CA ILE A 97 -3.18 -14.26 -2.57
C ILE A 97 -2.06 -13.45 -3.26
N GLU A 98 -1.34 -14.09 -4.20
CA GLU A 98 -0.22 -13.47 -4.91
C GLU A 98 -0.63 -12.31 -5.84
N THR A 99 -1.86 -12.34 -6.33
CA THR A 99 -2.34 -11.33 -7.29
C THR A 99 -3.23 -10.26 -6.67
N ASP A 100 -3.70 -10.46 -5.44
CA ASP A 100 -4.63 -9.56 -4.77
C ASP A 100 -3.89 -8.65 -3.76
N PRO A 101 -3.85 -7.32 -3.98
CA PRO A 101 -3.16 -6.35 -3.12
C PRO A 101 -3.66 -6.33 -1.68
N TYR A 102 -4.89 -6.77 -1.43
CA TYR A 102 -5.45 -6.83 -0.08
C TYR A 102 -4.83 -7.92 0.79
N TYR A 103 -3.95 -8.76 0.23
CA TYR A 103 -3.14 -9.72 0.99
C TYR A 103 -1.72 -9.19 1.29
N THR A 104 -1.34 -8.01 0.81
CA THR A 104 -0.07 -7.37 1.18
C THR A 104 -0.09 -6.81 2.60
N THR A 105 1.07 -6.50 3.15
CA THR A 105 1.21 -5.93 4.50
C THR A 105 0.65 -4.52 4.56
N CYS A 106 0.94 -3.73 3.53
CA CYS A 106 0.53 -2.33 3.41
C CYS A 106 0.14 -2.03 1.97
N VAL A 107 -0.93 -1.24 1.80
CA VAL A 107 -1.27 -0.60 0.53
C VAL A 107 -0.86 0.85 0.58
N ILE A 108 -0.17 1.33 -0.45
CA ILE A 108 0.28 2.71 -0.56
C ILE A 108 -0.36 3.36 -1.79
N SER A 109 -0.98 4.51 -1.60
CA SER A 109 -1.55 5.32 -2.66
C SER A 109 -0.96 6.72 -2.66
N ASN A 110 -0.43 7.17 -3.81
CA ASN A 110 0.16 8.49 -3.95
C ASN A 110 -0.81 9.46 -4.63
N LEU A 111 -1.64 10.14 -3.83
CA LEU A 111 -2.55 11.17 -4.28
C LEU A 111 -1.83 12.45 -4.70
N GLY A 112 -0.63 12.69 -4.19
CA GLY A 112 0.20 13.83 -4.59
C GLY A 112 0.57 13.81 -6.07
N SER A 113 0.63 12.61 -6.69
CA SER A 113 0.86 12.47 -8.14
C SER A 113 -0.26 13.09 -9.00
N ILE A 114 -1.45 13.23 -8.45
CA ILE A 114 -2.62 13.86 -9.08
C ILE A 114 -3.01 15.18 -8.40
N LYS A 115 -2.08 15.77 -7.65
CA LYS A 115 -2.22 17.07 -6.98
C LYS A 115 -3.35 17.14 -5.95
N LEU A 116 -3.58 16.05 -5.23
CA LEU A 116 -4.53 15.99 -4.14
C LEU A 116 -3.83 15.97 -2.79
N ASN A 117 -4.45 16.61 -1.82
CA ASN A 117 -4.04 16.52 -0.42
C ASN A 117 -4.18 15.10 0.12
N CYS A 118 -3.53 14.86 1.23
CA CYS A 118 -3.65 13.61 1.94
C CYS A 118 -5.10 13.39 2.42
N GLY A 119 -5.53 12.12 2.35
CA GLY A 119 -6.80 11.65 2.88
C GLY A 119 -6.63 10.36 3.68
N TYR A 120 -7.74 9.70 3.98
CA TYR A 120 -7.75 8.40 4.64
C TYR A 120 -8.55 7.40 3.80
N HIS A 121 -8.09 6.17 3.76
CA HIS A 121 -8.78 5.08 3.10
C HIS A 121 -9.29 4.08 4.15
N HIS A 122 -10.45 3.49 3.92
CA HIS A 122 -10.94 2.43 4.80
C HIS A 122 -10.20 1.11 4.54
N LEU A 123 -10.03 0.32 5.57
CA LEU A 123 -9.60 -1.08 5.43
C LEU A 123 -10.78 -1.96 5.03
N THR A 124 -10.50 -3.02 4.30
CA THR A 124 -11.50 -3.99 3.88
C THR A 124 -11.62 -5.14 4.86
N ASN A 125 -12.76 -5.85 4.81
CA ASN A 125 -12.93 -7.12 5.53
C ASN A 125 -12.40 -8.32 4.73
N TRP A 126 -11.98 -8.10 3.50
CA TRP A 126 -11.35 -9.05 2.60
C TRP A 126 -9.82 -8.97 2.75
N GLY A 127 -9.16 -10.12 2.69
CA GLY A 127 -7.70 -10.19 2.75
C GLY A 127 -7.12 -9.96 4.15
N THR A 128 -5.84 -9.68 4.20
CA THR A 128 -5.04 -9.53 5.42
C THR A 128 -4.33 -8.19 5.54
N CYS A 129 -4.56 -7.25 4.62
CA CYS A 129 -3.96 -5.93 4.68
C CYS A 129 -4.44 -5.19 5.95
N SER A 130 -3.48 -4.69 6.72
CA SER A 130 -3.73 -4.06 8.02
C SER A 130 -3.31 -2.59 8.07
N VAL A 131 -2.63 -2.10 7.05
CA VAL A 131 -2.16 -0.71 6.95
C VAL A 131 -2.47 -0.17 5.57
N PHE A 132 -3.06 1.01 5.53
CA PHE A 132 -3.23 1.78 4.29
C PHE A 132 -2.54 3.13 4.48
N CYS A 133 -1.60 3.46 3.59
CA CYS A 133 -0.87 4.72 3.60
C CYS A 133 -1.24 5.56 2.38
N ILE A 134 -1.65 6.80 2.61
CA ILE A 134 -1.91 7.78 1.55
C ILE A 134 -0.87 8.87 1.63
N ILE A 135 -0.19 9.13 0.52
CA ILE A 135 0.79 10.21 0.37
C ILE A 135 0.09 11.39 -0.31
N GLY A 136 0.07 12.53 0.36
CA GLY A 136 -0.51 13.77 -0.16
C GLY A 136 0.48 14.56 -1.03
N GLU A 137 -0.02 15.66 -1.60
CA GLU A 137 0.79 16.58 -2.39
C GLU A 137 1.86 17.27 -1.53
N LYS A 138 3.04 17.41 -2.10
CA LYS A 138 4.15 18.15 -1.49
C LYS A 138 3.88 19.66 -1.60
N SER A 139 3.94 20.36 -0.48
CA SER A 139 3.66 21.81 -0.41
C SER A 139 4.67 22.51 0.52
N LYS A 140 4.95 23.80 0.22
CA LYS A 140 5.76 24.64 1.12
C LYS A 140 4.87 25.15 2.25
N ARG A 141 5.30 24.88 3.49
CA ARG A 141 4.59 25.34 4.71
C ARG A 141 5.56 25.99 5.68
N PRO A 142 5.09 26.95 6.48
CA PRO A 142 5.90 27.57 7.53
C PRO A 142 6.12 26.59 8.69
N VAL A 143 7.35 26.46 9.12
CA VAL A 143 7.76 25.80 10.36
C VAL A 143 8.15 26.87 11.36
N TYR A 144 7.52 26.88 12.52
CA TYR A 144 7.79 27.82 13.61
C TYR A 144 8.79 27.17 14.57
N HIS A 145 9.90 27.84 14.81
CA HIS A 145 10.93 27.42 15.74
C HIS A 145 10.70 28.06 17.13
N GLU A 146 11.25 27.45 18.17
CA GLU A 146 11.13 27.94 19.55
C GLU A 146 11.74 29.33 19.76
N ASP A 147 12.73 29.71 18.96
CA ASP A 147 13.36 31.03 18.95
C ASP A 147 12.54 32.13 18.27
N GLY A 148 11.32 31.77 17.77
CA GLY A 148 10.42 32.68 17.06
C GLY A 148 10.74 32.85 15.58
N THR A 149 11.74 32.18 15.04
CA THR A 149 12.03 32.21 13.60
C THR A 149 11.04 31.36 12.81
N ILE A 150 10.83 31.71 11.55
CA ILE A 150 9.94 30.99 10.63
C ILE A 150 10.77 30.53 9.43
N GLU A 151 10.74 29.24 9.17
CA GLU A 151 11.36 28.64 8.00
C GLU A 151 10.28 28.06 7.07
N MET A 152 10.38 28.37 5.77
CA MET A 152 9.53 27.73 4.75
C MET A 152 10.13 26.40 4.31
N ARG A 153 9.50 25.29 4.66
CA ARG A 153 10.00 23.95 4.38
C ARG A 153 9.04 23.20 3.45
N GLU A 154 9.59 22.37 2.56
CA GLU A 154 8.78 21.42 1.79
C GLU A 154 8.31 20.31 2.70
N MET A 155 7.01 20.10 2.73
CA MET A 155 6.35 19.09 3.57
C MET A 155 5.32 18.31 2.77
N LEU A 156 5.11 17.08 3.16
CA LEU A 156 4.02 16.24 2.69
C LEU A 156 3.28 15.62 3.88
N ASP A 157 2.01 15.35 3.70
CA ASP A 157 1.20 14.68 4.70
C ASP A 157 1.08 13.19 4.36
N LEU A 158 1.18 12.36 5.38
CA LEU A 158 0.91 10.92 5.30
C LEU A 158 -0.36 10.61 6.08
N GLY A 159 -1.36 10.03 5.41
CA GLY A 159 -2.58 9.52 6.03
C GLY A 159 -2.44 8.03 6.28
N LEU A 160 -2.44 7.62 7.54
CA LEU A 160 -2.34 6.22 7.91
C LEU A 160 -3.68 5.73 8.45
N THR A 161 -4.20 4.66 7.84
CA THR A 161 -5.32 3.89 8.37
C THR A 161 -4.78 2.53 8.82
N ILE A 162 -4.98 2.20 10.08
CA ILE A 162 -4.34 1.06 10.74
C ILE A 162 -5.42 0.22 11.43
N ASP A 163 -5.28 -1.10 11.41
CA ASP A 163 -6.22 -2.02 12.05
C ASP A 163 -5.93 -2.16 13.56
N GLU A 164 -6.70 -1.45 14.38
CA GLU A 164 -6.57 -1.49 15.84
C GLU A 164 -6.83 -2.87 16.48
N ARG A 165 -7.36 -3.83 15.70
CA ARG A 165 -7.49 -5.21 16.19
C ARG A 165 -6.15 -5.92 16.36
N LEU A 166 -5.08 -5.41 15.73
CA LEU A 166 -3.72 -5.95 15.80
C LEU A 166 -2.92 -5.34 16.95
N ALA A 167 -3.03 -4.03 17.14
CA ALA A 167 -2.33 -3.31 18.17
C ALA A 167 -3.04 -1.98 18.47
N ASP A 168 -2.91 -1.49 19.69
CA ASP A 168 -3.52 -0.26 20.12
C ASP A 168 -2.78 1.01 19.66
N GLY A 169 -3.40 2.17 19.87
CA GLY A 169 -2.84 3.47 19.50
C GLY A 169 -1.50 3.78 20.17
N TYR A 170 -1.23 3.24 21.38
CA TYR A 170 0.04 3.44 22.06
C TYR A 170 1.18 2.71 21.32
N TYR A 171 0.96 1.49 20.90
CA TYR A 171 1.91 0.72 20.08
C TYR A 171 2.20 1.46 18.76
N TYR A 172 1.15 1.86 18.04
CA TYR A 172 1.29 2.57 16.77
C TYR A 172 1.96 3.94 16.92
N SER A 173 1.78 4.63 18.07
CA SER A 173 2.46 5.91 18.30
C SER A 173 3.99 5.78 18.30
N LYS A 174 4.51 4.62 18.72
CA LYS A 174 5.96 4.33 18.66
C LYS A 174 6.41 4.10 17.22
N THR A 175 5.64 3.32 16.46
CA THR A 175 5.90 3.05 15.04
C THR A 175 5.88 4.34 14.21
N ILE A 176 4.92 5.24 14.47
CA ILE A 176 4.83 6.53 13.77
C ILE A 176 6.02 7.42 14.10
N ARG A 177 6.49 7.43 15.36
CA ARG A 177 7.70 8.16 15.75
C ARG A 177 8.94 7.62 15.06
N LEU A 178 9.08 6.30 14.97
CA LEU A 178 10.18 5.67 14.22
C LEU A 178 10.11 6.05 12.74
N LEU A 179 8.95 5.92 12.11
CA LEU A 179 8.75 6.35 10.71
C LEU A 179 9.17 7.80 10.50
N LYS A 180 8.75 8.70 11.40
CA LYS A 180 9.16 10.12 11.35
C LYS A 180 10.67 10.28 11.45
N THR A 181 11.32 9.59 12.38
CA THR A 181 12.79 9.62 12.54
C THR A 181 13.50 9.16 11.26
N LEU A 182 13.04 8.07 10.64
CA LEU A 182 13.62 7.56 9.39
C LEU A 182 13.42 8.52 8.21
N LEU A 183 12.26 9.19 8.14
CA LEU A 183 11.99 10.20 7.10
C LEU A 183 12.82 11.49 7.30
N GLU A 184 13.14 11.84 8.54
CA GLU A 184 13.99 12.98 8.88
C GLU A 184 15.48 12.69 8.73
N ASN A 185 15.88 11.41 8.76
CA ASN A 185 17.24 10.92 8.65
C ASN A 185 17.32 9.77 7.62
N PRO A 186 17.16 10.08 6.33
CA PRO A 186 17.04 9.05 5.29
C PRO A 186 18.31 8.20 5.12
N GLU A 187 19.46 8.69 5.56
CA GLU A 187 20.72 7.95 5.59
C GLU A 187 20.65 6.66 6.41
N LEU A 188 19.75 6.58 7.39
CA LEU A 188 19.51 5.35 8.16
C LEU A 188 18.90 4.22 7.31
N LEU A 189 18.35 4.54 6.14
CA LEU A 189 17.75 3.57 5.22
C LEU A 189 18.73 3.03 4.18
N GLU A 190 19.97 3.53 4.14
CA GLU A 190 21.02 3.07 3.21
C GLU A 190 21.63 1.73 3.66
N THR A 191 21.42 1.35 4.91
CA THR A 191 21.86 0.05 5.44
C THR A 191 20.70 -0.92 5.59
N PRO A 192 20.87 -2.21 5.23
CA PRO A 192 19.83 -3.21 5.44
C PRO A 192 19.44 -3.36 6.92
N ALA A 193 18.14 -3.56 7.18
CA ALA A 193 17.59 -3.65 8.53
C ALA A 193 18.16 -4.81 9.38
N ASN A 194 18.79 -5.82 8.75
CA ASN A 194 19.40 -6.96 9.45
C ASN A 194 20.86 -6.71 9.91
N GLN A 195 21.38 -5.51 9.71
CA GLN A 195 22.77 -5.16 10.09
C GLN A 195 22.85 -4.26 11.35
N GLU A 196 21.76 -4.14 12.11
CA GLU A 196 21.76 -3.46 13.42
C GLU A 196 22.36 -4.33 14.53
#